data_91435d1500d32a10d4e774f9b86c6007
#
_entry.id   91435d1500d32a10d4e774f9b86c6007
#
_cell.length_a   1.000
_cell.length_b   1.000
_cell.length_c   1.000
_cell.angle_alpha   90.00
_cell.angle_beta   90.00
_cell.angle_gamma   90.00
#
_symmetry.space_group_name_H-M   'P 1'
#
loop_
_entity.id
_entity.type
_entity.pdbx_description
1 polymer ?
#
loop_
_entity_poly.entity_id
_entity_poly.type
_entity_poly.pdbx_seq_one_letter_code
_entity_poly.pdbx_strand_id
1 'polypeptide(L)'
;MMFVTSPEVSDLNDALAKAQGEIESAIKDKKNPAFRSNYASFDSVLDACRPALVKNNISVTQWPIHTDDGRVHLITRVSCKNQWMQTQFSIPVDKLNAHGYGSALTYLKRFCYSAAIGVSTDLDDDGNAASAMPTATPRPPAFASKQSLGFDPLNAAHLTGIKAELT
;
A
#
# COMPACT_ATOMS: atom_id res chain seq x y z
N MET A 1 -8.39 -11.82 -6.95
CA MET A 1 -7.55 -12.20 -5.81
C MET A 1 -7.17 -13.66 -5.98
N MET A 2 -5.89 -13.99 -5.95
CA MET A 2 -5.42 -15.37 -6.15
C MET A 2 -4.52 -15.72 -4.97
N PHE A 3 -4.88 -16.77 -4.23
CA PHE A 3 -4.05 -17.38 -3.19
C PHE A 3 -3.57 -18.73 -3.70
N VAL A 4 -2.28 -18.96 -3.68
CA VAL A 4 -1.64 -20.19 -4.15
C VAL A 4 -0.55 -20.62 -3.18
N THR A 5 -0.29 -21.93 -3.11
CA THR A 5 0.71 -22.52 -2.23
C THR A 5 1.57 -23.54 -2.99
N SER A 6 2.72 -23.87 -2.41
CA SER A 6 3.40 -25.13 -2.75
C SER A 6 2.53 -26.33 -2.36
N PRO A 7 2.77 -27.53 -2.92
CA PRO A 7 2.00 -28.74 -2.58
C PRO A 7 2.00 -29.07 -1.10
N GLU A 8 3.11 -28.81 -0.42
CA GLU A 8 3.29 -28.98 1.01
C GLU A 8 3.58 -27.63 1.68
N VAL A 9 3.02 -27.43 2.87
CA VAL A 9 3.18 -26.18 3.65
C VAL A 9 3.41 -26.42 5.15
N SER A 10 3.61 -27.67 5.57
CA SER A 10 3.77 -28.03 6.99
C SER A 10 4.97 -27.36 7.64
N ASP A 11 6.15 -27.44 7.02
CA ASP A 11 7.37 -26.79 7.53
C ASP A 11 7.21 -25.26 7.62
N LEU A 12 6.57 -24.66 6.64
CA LEU A 12 6.30 -23.23 6.63
C LEU A 12 5.35 -22.82 7.74
N ASN A 13 4.28 -23.59 7.97
CA ASN A 13 3.33 -23.32 9.05
C ASN A 13 3.99 -23.44 10.43
N ASP A 14 4.80 -24.47 10.65
CA ASP A 14 5.55 -24.65 11.89
C ASP A 14 6.54 -23.50 12.14
N ALA A 15 7.25 -23.08 11.10
CA ALA A 15 8.16 -21.95 11.19
C ALA A 15 7.43 -20.64 11.48
N LEU A 16 6.28 -20.40 10.81
CA LEU A 16 5.46 -19.21 11.05
C LEU A 16 4.90 -19.17 12.47
N ALA A 17 4.38 -20.29 12.99
CA ALA A 17 3.86 -20.34 14.35
C ALA A 17 4.93 -19.97 15.39
N LYS A 18 6.16 -20.45 15.22
CA LYS A 18 7.29 -20.08 16.08
C LYS A 18 7.66 -18.61 15.96
N ALA A 19 7.78 -18.11 14.72
CA ALA A 19 8.11 -16.71 14.47
C ALA A 19 7.06 -15.76 15.03
N GLN A 20 5.77 -16.07 14.88
CA GLN A 20 4.67 -15.25 15.41
C GLN A 20 4.72 -15.12 16.93
N GLY A 21 5.02 -16.19 17.65
CA GLY A 21 5.21 -16.14 19.11
C GLY A 21 6.35 -15.22 19.55
N GLU A 22 7.45 -15.20 18.79
CA GLU A 22 8.61 -14.34 19.05
C GLU A 22 8.36 -12.87 18.66
N ILE A 23 7.63 -12.61 17.57
CA ILE A 23 7.29 -11.26 17.10
C ILE A 23 6.38 -10.55 18.12
N GLU A 24 5.38 -11.22 18.66
CA GLU A 24 4.46 -10.64 19.64
C GLU A 24 5.21 -10.11 20.86
N SER A 25 6.17 -10.87 21.37
CA SER A 25 7.03 -10.44 22.47
C SER A 25 7.88 -9.21 22.10
N ALA A 26 8.42 -9.17 20.89
CA ALA A 26 9.24 -8.06 20.42
C ALA A 26 8.45 -6.74 20.26
N ILE A 27 7.19 -6.80 19.84
CA ILE A 27 6.32 -5.63 19.73
C ILE A 27 5.95 -5.09 21.11
N LYS A 28 5.67 -5.94 22.07
CA LYS A 28 5.30 -5.55 23.44
C LYS A 28 6.46 -4.85 24.18
N ASP A 29 7.68 -5.26 23.93
CA ASP A 29 8.88 -4.70 24.58
C ASP A 29 9.32 -3.35 23.98
N LYS A 30 8.98 -3.08 22.74
CA LYS A 30 9.28 -1.82 22.06
C LYS A 30 8.17 -0.78 22.31
N LYS A 31 8.13 -0.20 23.52
CA LYS A 31 7.46 1.10 23.71
C LYS A 31 8.18 2.12 22.86
N ASN A 32 7.66 2.42 21.68
CA ASN A 32 8.27 3.39 20.80
C ASN A 32 7.71 4.79 21.14
N PRO A 33 8.50 5.67 21.84
CA PRO A 33 8.03 7.00 22.27
C PRO A 33 7.84 7.97 21.11
N ALA A 34 8.22 7.58 19.87
CA ALA A 34 8.23 8.48 18.71
C ALA A 34 6.91 8.50 17.92
N PHE A 35 5.97 7.56 18.17
CA PHE A 35 4.75 7.50 17.38
C PHE A 35 3.60 8.27 18.04
N ARG A 36 3.41 9.51 17.61
CA ARG A 36 2.14 10.25 17.77
C ARG A 36 1.09 9.87 16.71
N SER A 37 1.34 8.89 15.87
CA SER A 37 0.40 8.37 14.87
C SER A 37 -0.10 7.00 15.29
N ASN A 38 -1.38 6.76 15.14
CA ASN A 38 -2.09 5.54 15.56
C ASN A 38 -1.76 4.29 14.72
N TYR A 39 -0.65 4.26 13.99
CA TYR A 39 -0.23 3.09 13.21
C TYR A 39 1.30 2.98 13.13
N ALA A 40 1.81 1.76 13.09
CA ALA A 40 3.24 1.50 12.91
C ALA A 40 3.68 1.79 11.47
N SER A 41 4.84 2.44 11.28
CA SER A 41 5.43 2.59 9.95
C SER A 41 5.83 1.21 9.39
N PHE A 42 5.98 1.11 8.07
CA PHE A 42 6.43 -0.15 7.46
C PHE A 42 7.82 -0.57 7.97
N ASP A 43 8.72 0.40 8.16
CA ASP A 43 10.06 0.15 8.70
C ASP A 43 10.00 -0.42 10.12
N SER A 44 9.13 0.11 10.98
CA SER A 44 8.94 -0.42 12.34
C SER A 44 8.41 -1.87 12.33
N VAL A 45 7.51 -2.18 11.40
CA VAL A 45 7.02 -3.55 11.22
C VAL A 45 8.15 -4.49 10.76
N LEU A 46 8.96 -4.07 9.81
CA LEU A 46 10.10 -4.83 9.34
C LEU A 46 11.12 -5.09 10.45
N ASP A 47 11.44 -4.06 11.23
CA ASP A 47 12.41 -4.16 12.33
C ASP A 47 11.93 -5.10 13.44
N ALA A 48 10.63 -5.06 13.76
CA ALA A 48 10.03 -5.95 14.74
C ALA A 48 9.99 -7.41 14.27
N CYS A 49 9.69 -7.66 12.99
CA CYS A 49 9.49 -9.01 12.46
C CYS A 49 10.78 -9.70 12.03
N ARG A 50 11.74 -8.95 11.44
CA ARG A 50 12.92 -9.50 10.78
C ARG A 50 13.74 -10.45 11.66
N PRO A 51 14.04 -10.16 12.95
CA PRO A 51 14.82 -11.08 13.78
C PRO A 51 14.17 -12.47 13.92
N ALA A 52 12.88 -12.51 14.19
CA ALA A 52 12.12 -13.75 14.35
C ALA A 52 12.01 -14.53 13.04
N LEU A 53 11.75 -13.83 11.92
CA LEU A 53 11.66 -14.44 10.60
C LEU A 53 13.01 -15.07 10.19
N VAL A 54 14.11 -14.35 10.34
CA VAL A 54 15.46 -14.86 10.02
C VAL A 54 15.80 -16.06 10.87
N LYS A 55 15.55 -16.00 12.18
CA LYS A 55 15.82 -17.12 13.11
C LYS A 55 15.06 -18.39 12.71
N ASN A 56 13.85 -18.25 12.19
CA ASN A 56 13.00 -19.36 11.77
C ASN A 56 13.09 -19.68 10.25
N ASN A 57 14.10 -19.13 9.55
CA ASN A 57 14.35 -19.35 8.12
C ASN A 57 13.16 -18.99 7.22
N ILE A 58 12.42 -17.95 7.57
CA ILE A 58 11.30 -17.45 6.80
C ILE A 58 11.73 -16.23 5.99
N SER A 59 11.46 -16.25 4.69
CA SER A 59 11.59 -15.08 3.83
C SER A 59 10.22 -14.55 3.41
N VAL A 60 10.10 -13.22 3.39
CA VAL A 60 8.92 -12.53 2.85
C VAL A 60 9.39 -11.65 1.71
N THR A 61 8.84 -11.90 0.53
CA THR A 61 9.17 -11.16 -0.68
C THR A 61 7.93 -10.51 -1.27
N GLN A 62 8.09 -9.30 -1.81
CA GLN A 62 7.00 -8.51 -2.37
C GLN A 62 7.40 -7.95 -3.73
N TRP A 63 6.59 -8.22 -4.76
CA TRP A 63 6.82 -7.76 -6.13
C TRP A 63 5.63 -6.95 -6.62
N PRO A 64 5.84 -5.65 -6.94
CA PRO A 64 4.83 -4.88 -7.66
C PRO A 64 4.71 -5.41 -9.09
N ILE A 65 3.47 -5.47 -9.59
CA ILE A 65 3.18 -5.81 -10.97
C ILE A 65 2.63 -4.55 -11.63
N HIS A 66 3.15 -4.22 -12.80
CA HIS A 66 2.60 -3.15 -13.62
C HIS A 66 1.39 -3.66 -14.39
N THR A 67 0.32 -2.87 -14.39
CA THR A 67 -0.90 -3.07 -15.18
C THR A 67 -1.44 -1.71 -15.61
N ASP A 68 -2.18 -1.68 -16.70
CA ASP A 68 -2.76 -0.42 -17.24
C ASP A 68 -4.18 -0.15 -16.71
N ASP A 69 -4.56 -0.79 -15.60
CA ASP A 69 -5.91 -0.71 -15.01
C ASP A 69 -6.08 0.40 -13.96
N GLY A 70 -5.09 1.26 -13.79
CA GLY A 70 -5.12 2.33 -12.77
C GLY A 70 -5.02 1.85 -11.33
N ARG A 71 -4.49 0.64 -11.13
CA ARG A 71 -4.31 0.02 -9.81
C ARG A 71 -2.84 -0.28 -9.54
N VAL A 72 -2.50 -0.40 -8.27
CA VAL A 72 -1.25 -1.04 -7.84
C VAL A 72 -1.57 -2.49 -7.50
N HIS A 73 -0.84 -3.39 -8.12
CA HIS A 73 -0.89 -4.82 -7.82
C HIS A 73 0.39 -5.23 -7.11
N LEU A 74 0.26 -6.07 -6.11
CA LEU A 74 1.39 -6.57 -5.32
C LEU A 74 1.23 -8.06 -5.10
N ILE A 75 2.27 -8.82 -5.45
CA ILE A 75 2.43 -10.19 -5.01
C ILE A 75 3.19 -10.17 -3.69
N THR A 76 2.68 -10.88 -2.69
CA THR A 76 3.39 -11.16 -1.45
C THR A 76 3.54 -12.66 -1.31
N ARG A 77 4.78 -13.13 -1.12
CA ARG A 77 5.10 -14.54 -0.89
C ARG A 77 5.85 -14.69 0.44
N VAL A 78 5.41 -15.66 1.21
CA VAL A 78 6.12 -16.15 2.40
C VAL A 78 6.69 -17.52 2.08
N SER A 79 7.95 -17.76 2.40
CA SER A 79 8.64 -19.01 2.06
C SER A 79 9.50 -19.50 3.21
N CYS A 80 9.56 -20.82 3.37
CA CYS A 80 10.50 -21.52 4.25
C CYS A 80 10.97 -22.78 3.53
N LYS A 81 12.29 -22.98 3.38
CA LYS A 81 12.85 -24.07 2.58
C LYS A 81 12.25 -24.09 1.16
N ASN A 82 11.65 -25.21 0.75
CA ASN A 82 10.97 -25.38 -0.55
C ASN A 82 9.47 -25.09 -0.51
N GLN A 83 8.96 -24.69 0.65
CA GLN A 83 7.53 -24.44 0.86
C GLN A 83 7.24 -22.96 0.81
N TRP A 84 6.08 -22.61 0.26
CA TRP A 84 5.68 -21.22 0.11
C TRP A 84 4.16 -21.04 0.04
N MET A 85 3.71 -19.88 0.48
CA MET A 85 2.36 -19.36 0.28
C MET A 85 2.46 -18.00 -0.39
N GLN A 86 1.55 -17.72 -1.34
CA GLN A 86 1.55 -16.49 -2.10
C GLN A 86 0.15 -15.96 -2.29
N THR A 87 0.00 -14.67 -2.18
CA THR A 87 -1.22 -13.96 -2.55
C THR A 87 -0.91 -12.77 -3.44
N GLN A 88 -1.89 -12.42 -4.28
CA GLN A 88 -1.88 -11.17 -5.03
C GLN A 88 -3.01 -10.28 -4.52
N PHE A 89 -2.68 -9.04 -4.22
CA PHE A 89 -3.63 -8.02 -3.81
C PHE A 89 -3.50 -6.76 -4.67
N SER A 90 -4.58 -5.99 -4.79
CA SER A 90 -4.54 -4.73 -5.54
C SER A 90 -5.45 -3.67 -4.93
N ILE A 91 -5.03 -2.41 -5.03
CA ILE A 91 -5.81 -1.24 -4.65
C ILE A 91 -5.86 -0.23 -5.79
N PRO A 92 -6.94 0.55 -5.91
CA PRO A 92 -6.98 1.65 -6.87
C PRO A 92 -5.96 2.73 -6.47
N VAL A 93 -5.55 3.52 -7.47
CA VAL A 93 -4.70 4.69 -7.27
C VAL A 93 -5.54 5.95 -7.37
N ASP A 94 -5.56 6.78 -6.33
CA ASP A 94 -6.35 8.02 -6.31
C ASP A 94 -5.90 9.04 -7.36
N LYS A 95 -4.58 9.10 -7.60
CA LYS A 95 -3.97 10.00 -8.59
C LYS A 95 -3.04 9.21 -9.49
N LEU A 96 -3.33 9.19 -10.79
CA LEU A 96 -2.55 8.47 -11.81
C LEU A 96 -1.24 9.19 -12.13
N ASN A 97 -0.38 9.33 -11.13
CA ASN A 97 0.96 9.90 -11.25
C ASN A 97 1.93 9.15 -10.33
N ALA A 98 3.22 9.40 -10.48
CA ALA A 98 4.27 8.71 -9.72
C ALA A 98 4.08 8.79 -8.18
N HIS A 99 3.61 9.94 -7.68
CA HIS A 99 3.36 10.11 -6.23
C HIS A 99 2.18 9.25 -5.75
N GLY A 100 1.07 9.22 -6.50
CA GLY A 100 -0.09 8.39 -6.16
C GLY A 100 0.26 6.89 -6.20
N TYR A 101 0.97 6.44 -7.22
CA TYR A 101 1.45 5.05 -7.29
C TYR A 101 2.40 4.71 -6.14
N GLY A 102 3.37 5.58 -5.83
CA GLY A 102 4.31 5.37 -4.72
C GLY A 102 3.61 5.28 -3.36
N SER A 103 2.62 6.15 -3.12
CA SER A 103 1.81 6.16 -1.90
C SER A 103 1.00 4.87 -1.76
N ALA A 104 0.27 4.48 -2.80
CA ALA A 104 -0.54 3.29 -2.85
C ALA A 104 0.32 2.01 -2.67
N LEU A 105 1.48 1.96 -3.32
CA LEU A 105 2.43 0.84 -3.18
C LEU A 105 2.96 0.72 -1.75
N THR A 106 3.34 1.82 -1.12
CA THR A 106 3.84 1.83 0.27
C THR A 106 2.78 1.33 1.24
N TYR A 107 1.55 1.80 1.08
CA TYR A 107 0.40 1.31 1.86
C TYR A 107 0.19 -0.19 1.66
N LEU A 108 0.14 -0.63 0.41
CA LEU A 108 -0.13 -2.02 0.07
C LEU A 108 0.98 -2.97 0.57
N LYS A 109 2.23 -2.55 0.49
CA LYS A 109 3.37 -3.32 1.03
C LYS A 109 3.22 -3.56 2.51
N ARG A 110 2.95 -2.52 3.31
CA ARG A 110 2.74 -2.65 4.74
C ARG A 110 1.56 -3.56 5.05
N PHE A 111 0.41 -3.30 4.44
CA PHE A 111 -0.82 -4.06 4.65
C PHE A 111 -0.63 -5.55 4.35
N CYS A 112 -0.11 -5.89 3.17
CA CYS A 112 0.08 -7.29 2.77
C CYS A 112 1.18 -8.00 3.58
N TYR A 113 2.24 -7.28 3.98
CA TYR A 113 3.31 -7.85 4.81
C TYR A 113 2.78 -8.21 6.19
N SER A 114 2.10 -7.28 6.85
CA SER A 114 1.55 -7.47 8.19
C SER A 114 0.50 -8.57 8.21
N ALA A 115 -0.40 -8.60 7.22
CA ALA A 115 -1.40 -9.64 7.07
C ALA A 115 -0.78 -11.03 6.85
N ALA A 116 0.29 -11.13 6.04
CA ALA A 116 0.96 -12.39 5.72
C ALA A 116 1.70 -12.98 6.94
N ILE A 117 2.19 -12.14 7.85
CA ILE A 117 2.90 -12.55 9.07
C ILE A 117 1.96 -12.67 10.28
N GLY A 118 0.75 -12.11 10.19
CA GLY A 118 -0.22 -12.14 11.29
C GLY A 118 0.10 -11.15 12.41
N VAL A 119 0.67 -9.96 12.05
CA VAL A 119 0.95 -8.90 13.03
C VAL A 119 -0.03 -7.75 12.86
N SER A 120 -0.53 -7.21 13.98
CA SER A 120 -1.34 -5.99 13.98
C SER A 120 -0.42 -4.76 13.91
N THR A 121 -0.75 -3.85 13.01
CA THR A 121 -0.04 -2.56 12.84
C THR A 121 -0.83 -1.39 13.38
N ASP A 122 -2.10 -1.61 13.67
CA ASP A 122 -3.01 -0.60 14.17
C ASP A 122 -3.23 -0.84 15.67
N LEU A 123 -3.32 0.23 16.45
CA LEU A 123 -3.96 0.14 17.76
C LEU A 123 -5.41 -0.21 17.45
N ASP A 124 -5.94 -1.27 18.05
CA ASP A 124 -7.37 -1.59 18.00
C ASP A 124 -8.15 -0.35 18.45
N ASP A 125 -8.51 0.48 17.48
CA ASP A 125 -9.46 1.57 17.67
C ASP A 125 -10.85 0.93 17.53
N ASP A 126 -11.35 0.40 18.65
CA ASP A 126 -12.61 -0.34 18.78
C ASP A 126 -13.84 0.43 18.27
N GLY A 127 -13.85 0.77 16.98
CA GLY A 127 -15.01 1.36 16.30
C GLY A 127 -15.31 2.82 16.65
N ASN A 128 -14.53 3.49 17.50
CA ASN A 128 -14.76 4.89 17.84
C ASN A 128 -14.54 5.84 16.65
N ALA A 129 -13.64 5.51 15.72
CA ALA A 129 -13.44 6.30 14.50
C ALA A 129 -14.61 6.14 13.50
N ALA A 130 -15.29 5.00 13.50
CA ALA A 130 -16.47 4.77 12.63
C ALA A 130 -17.72 5.48 13.14
N SER A 131 -17.76 5.89 14.40
CA SER A 131 -18.91 6.58 15.04
C SER A 131 -18.81 8.10 14.96
N ALA A 132 -17.69 8.67 14.56
CA ALA A 132 -17.57 10.09 14.23
C ALA A 132 -18.22 10.36 12.87
N MET A 133 -19.55 10.57 12.84
CA MET A 133 -20.17 11.21 11.69
C MET A 133 -19.39 12.50 11.40
N PRO A 134 -18.96 12.75 10.15
CA PRO A 134 -18.42 14.05 9.80
C PRO A 134 -19.51 15.07 10.07
N THR A 135 -19.36 15.86 11.12
CA THR A 135 -20.11 17.11 11.26
C THR A 135 -19.82 17.89 10.00
N ALA A 136 -20.88 18.11 9.22
CA ALA A 136 -20.83 18.85 7.97
C ALA A 136 -20.02 20.13 8.21
N THR A 137 -18.83 20.20 7.65
CA THR A 137 -18.08 21.44 7.54
C THR A 137 -18.98 22.43 6.79
N PRO A 138 -19.15 23.66 7.29
CA PRO A 138 -19.93 24.67 6.57
C PRO A 138 -19.33 24.82 5.15
N ARG A 139 -20.15 24.57 4.14
CA ARG A 139 -19.78 24.77 2.73
C ARG A 139 -19.30 26.21 2.58
N PRO A 140 -18.06 26.45 2.06
CA PRO A 140 -17.65 27.81 1.75
C PRO A 140 -18.68 28.45 0.82
N PRO A 141 -18.98 29.77 0.95
CA PRO A 141 -19.95 30.43 0.09
C PRO A 141 -19.53 30.21 -1.37
N ALA A 142 -20.51 29.85 -2.19
CA ALA A 142 -20.34 29.68 -3.62
C ALA A 142 -19.71 30.95 -4.21
N PHE A 143 -18.50 30.79 -4.77
CA PHE A 143 -17.90 31.86 -5.56
C PHE A 143 -18.82 32.11 -6.75
N ALA A 144 -19.33 33.35 -6.82
CA ALA A 144 -20.12 33.84 -7.95
C ALA A 144 -19.34 33.56 -9.24
N SER A 145 -20.01 32.95 -10.20
CA SER A 145 -19.51 32.68 -11.54
C SER A 145 -19.04 33.99 -12.17
N LYS A 146 -17.72 34.20 -12.26
CA LYS A 146 -17.16 35.23 -13.15
C LYS A 146 -17.25 34.71 -14.58
N GLN A 147 -18.00 35.40 -15.35
CA GLN A 147 -18.02 35.60 -16.80
C GLN A 147 -17.11 34.69 -17.62
N SER A 148 -17.75 33.98 -18.54
CA SER A 148 -17.14 33.33 -19.70
C SER A 148 -16.19 34.29 -20.42
N LEU A 149 -14.89 34.09 -20.28
CA LEU A 149 -13.94 34.59 -21.26
C LEU A 149 -14.15 33.75 -22.52
N GLY A 150 -14.68 34.40 -23.56
CA GLY A 150 -14.89 33.82 -24.87
C GLY A 150 -13.59 33.21 -25.37
N PHE A 151 -13.58 31.92 -25.55
CA PHE A 151 -12.51 31.20 -26.23
C PHE A 151 -12.79 31.38 -27.72
N ASP A 152 -12.02 32.26 -28.36
CA ASP A 152 -12.07 32.46 -29.80
C ASP A 152 -11.43 31.23 -30.49
N PRO A 153 -12.16 30.49 -31.35
CA PRO A 153 -11.58 29.31 -31.98
C PRO A 153 -10.48 29.75 -32.92
N LEU A 154 -9.29 29.25 -32.66
CA LEU A 154 -8.08 29.18 -33.44
C LEU A 154 -8.15 29.83 -34.84
N ASN A 155 -7.51 31.00 -34.99
CA ASN A 155 -7.17 31.60 -36.26
C ASN A 155 -6.36 30.61 -37.11
N ALA A 156 -6.96 30.17 -38.22
CA ALA A 156 -6.39 29.18 -39.14
C ALA A 156 -5.05 29.60 -39.79
N ALA A 157 -4.56 30.81 -39.53
CA ALA A 157 -3.32 31.32 -40.03
C ALA A 157 -2.04 30.76 -39.37
N HIS A 158 -2.16 30.07 -38.22
CA HIS A 158 -1.00 29.51 -37.50
C HIS A 158 -0.63 28.08 -37.91
N LEU A 159 -1.43 27.42 -38.74
CA LEU A 159 -1.16 26.04 -39.19
C LEU A 159 -0.45 25.97 -40.56
N THR A 160 -0.23 27.08 -41.23
CA THR A 160 0.48 27.12 -42.52
C THR A 160 2.00 27.28 -42.37
N GLY A 161 2.52 27.62 -41.20
CA GLY A 161 3.96 27.82 -40.94
C GLY A 161 4.77 26.55 -40.70
N ILE A 162 4.13 25.44 -40.33
CA ILE A 162 4.88 24.22 -39.91
C ILE A 162 5.14 23.23 -41.08
N LYS A 163 4.56 23.46 -42.25
CA LYS A 163 4.75 22.59 -43.43
C LYS A 163 5.92 22.95 -44.34
N ALA A 164 6.66 24.01 -44.06
CA ALA A 164 7.75 24.50 -44.94
C ALA A 164 9.17 24.14 -44.47
N GLU A 165 9.35 23.44 -43.36
CA GLU A 165 10.70 23.07 -42.86
C GLU A 165 11.01 21.56 -42.89
N LEU A 166 10.25 20.76 -43.64
CA LEU A 166 10.52 19.34 -43.84
C LEU A 166 10.52 18.99 -45.36
N THR A 167 11.42 19.63 -46.11
CA THR A 167 11.88 19.13 -47.43
C THR A 167 13.35 19.38 -47.54
#